data_9161280c5317fe0f8c408879b6024c49
#
_entry.id   9161280c5317fe0f8c408879b6024c49
#
_cell.length_a   1.000
_cell.length_b   1.000
_cell.length_c   1.000
_cell.angle_alpha   90.00
_cell.angle_beta   90.00
_cell.angle_gamma   90.00
#
_symmetry.space_group_name_H-M   'P 1'
#
loop_
_entity.id
_entity.type
_entity.pdbx_description
1 polymer ?
#
loop_
_entity_poly.entity_id
_entity_poly.type
_entity_poly.pdbx_seq_one_letter_code
_entity_poly.pdbx_strand_id
1 'polypeptide(L)'
;MLFRSVYLPVHRVLRYSGSFYARHLSGPAEVEVSLRRRNQLESTLARAGVQLTGSGWARYEFALELKRGQLPPLEPADFAIALRDEARALIDQVFLFPADHIEGMDPEMIALAKALKTPLVRYGGNFTSGYHWRDGVGPIDRRVTMLNQAWGFPEYNHFGTDEFLRFCQLIGAEPQIALNLGSGTPEEAAEWVQYVNARWGDRSGRLLWELGNELWGNFQIGYPTLERIAARTRAFSEAVRKVDPRARLIATGADPDNFRAWNAAQLTLGPEAYQYLATHFVVGNGRVRRSNPSPEFVIQSALALPVGLERLLREMKAQIDADPRARDRVKIAFTEWLFHCPNNSVPCFSNLGGALCAAGFLNTLMRVADFTPISDMTGLIEFGGIWKKRGQVYGVPAYWAFRMYSNTDATLPVETRTTVDGYDISEGNNRIPEIPNVPYLDVVGALNEGRDKLTLFCVNRDTNRDIRARIQLSGFKPAPQARAQTLAGTGISQVNDEARPEAVVPVESTVAVRSPEFDYLFPRASVTVLELAAAP
;
A
#
# COMPACT_ATOMS: atom_id res chain seq x y z
N MET A 1 1.11 13.40 -36.96
CA MET A 1 1.41 13.80 -35.57
C MET A 1 0.76 12.84 -34.60
N LEU A 2 1.53 12.35 -33.62
CA LEU A 2 1.04 11.59 -32.46
C LEU A 2 1.03 12.52 -31.26
N PHE A 3 -0.01 12.48 -30.41
CA PHE A 3 -0.04 13.26 -29.18
C PHE A 3 -0.77 12.54 -28.05
N ARG A 4 -0.42 12.90 -26.81
CA ARG A 4 -1.09 12.44 -25.60
C ARG A 4 -1.13 13.55 -24.56
N SER A 5 -2.27 13.72 -23.91
CA SER A 5 -2.38 14.64 -22.79
C SER A 5 -1.61 14.12 -21.58
N VAL A 6 -0.81 14.99 -20.98
CA VAL A 6 0.04 14.73 -19.82
C VAL A 6 -0.14 15.83 -18.77
N TYR A 7 -0.02 15.46 -17.51
CA TYR A 7 0.05 16.41 -16.39
C TYR A 7 1.49 16.49 -15.91
N LEU A 8 2.03 17.70 -15.94
CA LEU A 8 3.42 17.96 -15.61
C LEU A 8 3.55 18.56 -14.21
N PRO A 9 4.54 18.16 -13.39
CA PRO A 9 4.76 18.71 -12.05
C PRO A 9 5.45 20.08 -12.10
N VAL A 10 4.79 21.06 -12.77
CA VAL A 10 5.34 22.41 -13.02
C VAL A 10 5.48 23.25 -11.74
N HIS A 11 4.89 22.82 -10.63
CA HIS A 11 5.09 23.45 -9.31
C HIS A 11 6.53 23.29 -8.80
N ARG A 12 7.25 22.23 -9.19
CA ARG A 12 8.60 21.91 -8.73
C ARG A 12 9.67 21.92 -9.83
N VAL A 13 9.34 21.54 -11.07
CA VAL A 13 10.33 21.42 -12.15
C VAL A 13 9.76 21.89 -13.49
N LEU A 14 10.61 22.57 -14.29
CA LEU A 14 10.23 23.11 -15.59
C LEU A 14 10.99 22.46 -16.76
N ARG A 15 12.00 21.64 -16.45
CA ARG A 15 12.80 20.89 -17.42
C ARG A 15 12.37 19.45 -17.47
N TYR A 16 12.31 18.93 -18.69
CA TYR A 16 11.91 17.56 -18.98
C TYR A 16 12.91 16.95 -19.96
N SER A 17 13.26 15.69 -19.77
CA SER A 17 14.06 14.91 -20.70
C SER A 17 13.26 13.70 -21.16
N GLY A 18 13.56 13.23 -22.35
CA GLY A 18 12.89 12.05 -22.85
C GLY A 18 13.69 11.37 -23.94
N SER A 19 13.19 10.21 -24.34
CA SER A 19 13.74 9.45 -25.45
C SER A 19 12.64 8.71 -26.17
N PHE A 20 12.94 8.33 -27.40
CA PHE A 20 12.11 7.41 -28.18
C PHE A 20 12.99 6.60 -29.14
N TYR A 21 12.54 5.44 -29.53
CA TYR A 21 13.10 4.73 -30.66
C TYR A 21 12.37 5.16 -31.92
N ALA A 22 13.14 5.35 -33.00
CA ALA A 22 12.55 5.60 -34.32
C ALA A 22 13.33 4.87 -35.41
N ARG A 23 12.60 4.57 -36.50
CA ARG A 23 13.14 4.10 -37.76
C ARG A 23 12.61 4.97 -38.87
N HIS A 24 13.49 5.71 -39.53
CA HIS A 24 13.13 6.55 -40.67
C HIS A 24 12.81 5.67 -41.90
N LEU A 25 11.74 5.97 -42.61
CA LEU A 25 11.32 5.21 -43.79
C LEU A 25 11.47 6.02 -45.07
N SER A 26 11.00 7.28 -45.10
CA SER A 26 11.09 8.17 -46.27
C SER A 26 10.79 9.62 -45.92
N GLY A 27 11.15 10.54 -46.83
CA GLY A 27 10.91 11.99 -46.70
C GLY A 27 11.89 12.67 -45.76
N PRO A 28 11.62 13.89 -45.28
CA PRO A 28 12.44 14.60 -44.33
C PRO A 28 12.63 13.82 -43.05
N ALA A 29 13.88 13.76 -42.56
CA ALA A 29 14.26 12.98 -41.40
C ALA A 29 14.17 13.74 -40.06
N GLU A 30 13.58 14.92 -40.04
CA GLU A 30 13.41 15.75 -38.85
C GLU A 30 12.09 15.42 -38.15
N VAL A 31 12.19 15.16 -36.85
CA VAL A 31 11.05 14.96 -35.93
C VAL A 31 10.98 16.15 -34.98
N GLU A 32 9.83 16.78 -34.85
CA GLU A 32 9.57 17.77 -33.81
C GLU A 32 8.94 17.08 -32.59
N VAL A 33 9.55 17.21 -31.42
CA VAL A 33 8.99 16.84 -30.14
C VAL A 33 8.55 18.12 -29.43
N SER A 34 7.31 18.18 -28.93
CA SER A 34 6.80 19.41 -28.34
C SER A 34 5.82 19.18 -27.18
N LEU A 35 5.75 20.17 -26.28
CA LEU A 35 4.66 20.36 -25.34
C LEU A 35 3.77 21.49 -25.85
N ARG A 36 2.48 21.28 -25.88
CA ARG A 36 1.49 22.22 -26.41
C ARG A 36 0.38 22.43 -25.42
N ARG A 37 -0.34 23.56 -25.51
CA ARG A 37 -1.57 23.74 -24.74
C ARG A 37 -2.59 22.71 -25.18
N ARG A 38 -3.29 22.15 -24.20
CA ARG A 38 -4.31 21.15 -24.50
C ARG A 38 -5.38 21.71 -25.46
N ASN A 39 -5.71 20.92 -26.47
CA ASN A 39 -6.68 21.25 -27.51
C ASN A 39 -6.34 22.53 -28.34
N GLN A 40 -5.08 22.99 -28.26
CA GLN A 40 -4.58 24.16 -29.02
C GLN A 40 -3.25 23.78 -29.65
N LEU A 41 -3.31 23.00 -30.73
CA LEU A 41 -2.10 22.43 -31.35
C LEU A 41 -1.12 23.49 -31.86
N GLU A 42 -1.61 24.70 -32.21
CA GLU A 42 -0.78 25.83 -32.62
C GLU A 42 -0.04 26.53 -31.44
N SER A 43 -0.53 26.31 -30.22
CA SER A 43 0.04 26.93 -29.01
C SER A 43 1.17 26.10 -28.42
N THR A 44 2.36 26.22 -28.97
CA THR A 44 3.56 25.51 -28.51
C THR A 44 4.13 26.14 -27.23
N LEU A 45 4.28 25.35 -26.18
CA LEU A 45 4.89 25.72 -24.90
C LEU A 45 6.41 25.50 -24.90
N ALA A 46 6.86 24.34 -25.43
CA ALA A 46 8.25 24.00 -25.61
C ALA A 46 8.41 23.06 -26.81
N ARG A 47 9.54 23.10 -27.49
CA ARG A 47 9.84 22.21 -28.62
C ARG A 47 11.31 21.87 -28.73
N ALA A 48 11.61 20.71 -29.32
CA ALA A 48 12.94 20.28 -29.73
C ALA A 48 12.86 19.59 -31.09
N GLY A 49 13.81 19.86 -31.96
CA GLY A 49 14.00 19.14 -33.22
C GLY A 49 14.96 17.96 -32.99
N VAL A 50 14.63 16.81 -33.54
CA VAL A 50 15.44 15.59 -33.48
C VAL A 50 15.68 15.09 -34.89
N GLN A 51 16.95 15.03 -35.31
CA GLN A 51 17.32 14.52 -36.62
C GLN A 51 17.45 12.99 -36.57
N LEU A 52 16.61 12.26 -37.34
CA LEU A 52 16.72 10.84 -37.50
C LEU A 52 17.91 10.49 -38.41
N THR A 53 18.68 9.48 -38.03
CA THR A 53 19.87 9.03 -38.78
C THR A 53 19.72 7.56 -39.15
N GLY A 54 19.99 7.24 -40.40
CA GLY A 54 19.95 5.86 -40.89
C GLY A 54 18.54 5.29 -41.08
N SER A 55 18.46 4.07 -41.64
CA SER A 55 17.22 3.35 -41.95
C SER A 55 16.87 2.24 -40.94
N GLY A 56 17.70 2.05 -39.90
CA GLY A 56 17.48 1.10 -38.80
C GLY A 56 16.77 1.75 -37.61
N TRP A 57 16.37 0.92 -36.66
CA TRP A 57 15.92 1.41 -35.35
C TRP A 57 17.09 2.02 -34.58
N ALA A 58 16.91 3.24 -34.10
CA ALA A 58 17.87 3.93 -33.23
C ALA A 58 17.14 4.69 -32.11
N ARG A 59 17.82 4.83 -30.98
CA ARG A 59 17.33 5.60 -29.84
C ARG A 59 17.72 7.06 -29.99
N TYR A 60 16.76 7.96 -29.80
CA TYR A 60 16.93 9.40 -29.87
C TYR A 60 16.54 10.04 -28.54
N GLU A 61 17.26 11.06 -28.13
CA GLU A 61 17.01 11.81 -26.91
C GLU A 61 16.58 13.24 -27.22
N PHE A 62 15.81 13.82 -26.31
CA PHE A 62 15.36 15.21 -26.39
C PHE A 62 15.25 15.84 -25.01
N ALA A 63 15.27 17.16 -24.96
CA ALA A 63 14.99 17.94 -23.77
C ALA A 63 14.00 19.06 -24.09
N LEU A 64 13.09 19.32 -23.16
CA LEU A 64 12.08 20.36 -23.24
C LEU A 64 12.15 21.24 -21.99
N GLU A 65 12.00 22.54 -22.14
CA GLU A 65 11.99 23.49 -21.03
C GLU A 65 10.82 24.45 -21.13
N LEU A 66 10.02 24.51 -20.07
CA LEU A 66 8.93 25.46 -19.91
C LEU A 66 9.43 26.73 -19.22
N LYS A 67 8.80 27.86 -19.54
CA LYS A 67 9.00 29.09 -18.78
C LYS A 67 8.09 29.09 -17.55
N ARG A 68 8.55 29.69 -16.46
CA ARG A 68 7.76 29.83 -15.23
C ARG A 68 6.43 30.53 -15.52
N GLY A 69 5.31 29.95 -15.05
CA GLY A 69 3.97 30.48 -15.27
C GLY A 69 3.37 30.25 -16.68
N GLN A 70 4.10 29.60 -17.59
CA GLN A 70 3.63 29.33 -18.94
C GLN A 70 2.53 28.25 -18.97
N LEU A 71 2.58 27.27 -18.06
CA LEU A 71 1.56 26.29 -17.79
C LEU A 71 1.21 26.35 -16.29
N PRO A 72 -0.04 26.63 -15.90
CA PRO A 72 -0.47 26.56 -14.52
C PRO A 72 -0.36 25.14 -13.95
N PRO A 73 -0.11 24.97 -12.63
CA PRO A 73 -0.26 23.69 -11.96
C PRO A 73 -1.65 23.09 -12.18
N LEU A 74 -1.74 21.76 -12.23
CA LEU A 74 -2.97 20.98 -12.44
C LEU A 74 -3.61 21.12 -13.83
N GLU A 75 -3.06 21.93 -14.73
CA GLU A 75 -3.51 21.99 -16.12
C GLU A 75 -2.77 20.96 -16.98
N PRO A 76 -3.48 20.26 -17.89
CA PRO A 76 -2.85 19.33 -18.80
C PRO A 76 -2.17 20.06 -19.95
N ALA A 77 -1.08 19.48 -20.44
CA ALA A 77 -0.47 19.80 -21.72
C ALA A 77 -0.61 18.61 -22.68
N ASP A 78 -0.50 18.85 -23.99
CA ASP A 78 -0.38 17.80 -24.98
C ASP A 78 1.12 17.61 -25.31
N PHE A 79 1.64 16.42 -25.00
CA PHE A 79 2.95 15.99 -25.48
C PHE A 79 2.78 15.43 -26.88
N ALA A 80 3.52 15.97 -27.84
CA ALA A 80 3.36 15.64 -29.24
C ALA A 80 4.69 15.29 -29.92
N ILE A 81 4.65 14.32 -30.81
CA ILE A 81 5.70 13.97 -31.76
C ILE A 81 5.14 14.16 -33.17
N ALA A 82 5.77 15.01 -33.95
CA ALA A 82 5.33 15.36 -35.29
C ALA A 82 6.45 15.16 -36.31
N LEU A 83 6.08 14.62 -37.45
CA LEU A 83 6.88 14.61 -38.66
C LEU A 83 6.44 15.77 -39.54
N ARG A 84 7.36 16.34 -40.31
CA ARG A 84 7.08 17.39 -41.29
C ARG A 84 6.79 16.79 -42.66
N ASP A 85 5.98 17.47 -43.39
CA ASP A 85 5.63 17.17 -44.79
C ASP A 85 5.18 15.70 -44.99
N GLU A 86 5.60 15.04 -46.07
CA GLU A 86 5.28 13.65 -46.40
C GLU A 86 6.23 12.63 -45.73
N ALA A 87 6.92 13.00 -44.64
CA ALA A 87 7.85 12.12 -43.92
C ALA A 87 7.13 10.92 -43.30
N ARG A 88 7.78 9.78 -43.32
CA ARG A 88 7.33 8.52 -42.72
C ARG A 88 8.39 7.96 -41.78
N ALA A 89 7.99 7.65 -40.56
CA ALA A 89 8.83 6.97 -39.57
C ALA A 89 7.98 6.02 -38.71
N LEU A 90 8.61 4.99 -38.20
CA LEU A 90 8.06 4.19 -37.10
C LEU A 90 8.62 4.73 -35.79
N ILE A 91 7.80 4.79 -34.74
CA ILE A 91 8.17 5.31 -33.42
C ILE A 91 7.72 4.30 -32.36
N ASP A 92 8.57 4.05 -31.39
CA ASP A 92 8.32 3.12 -30.30
C ASP A 92 9.02 3.60 -29.01
N GLN A 93 8.66 3.03 -27.85
CA GLN A 93 9.30 3.23 -26.54
C GLN A 93 9.52 4.72 -26.21
N VAL A 94 8.43 5.48 -26.16
CA VAL A 94 8.45 6.92 -25.91
C VAL A 94 8.43 7.20 -24.42
N PHE A 95 9.46 7.89 -23.92
CA PHE A 95 9.58 8.30 -22.52
C PHE A 95 9.65 9.82 -22.39
N LEU A 96 9.01 10.34 -21.35
CA LEU A 96 9.12 11.74 -20.92
C LEU A 96 9.23 11.78 -19.39
N PHE A 97 10.33 12.28 -18.87
CA PHE A 97 10.58 12.38 -17.43
C PHE A 97 10.80 13.84 -17.01
N PRO A 98 10.29 14.27 -15.84
CA PRO A 98 10.77 15.48 -15.15
C PRO A 98 12.28 15.38 -14.90
N ALA A 99 13.03 16.47 -15.04
CA ALA A 99 14.50 16.44 -14.93
C ALA A 99 15.01 16.10 -13.52
N ASP A 100 14.14 16.18 -12.52
CA ASP A 100 14.43 15.86 -11.12
C ASP A 100 14.05 14.43 -10.71
N HIS A 101 13.64 13.59 -11.67
CA HIS A 101 13.31 12.19 -11.38
C HIS A 101 14.49 11.43 -10.78
N ILE A 102 14.22 10.49 -9.87
CA ILE A 102 15.23 9.60 -9.30
C ILE A 102 15.08 8.24 -9.99
N GLU A 103 15.93 7.98 -10.99
CA GLU A 103 15.92 6.72 -11.75
C GLU A 103 14.52 6.39 -12.33
N GLY A 104 13.79 7.38 -12.84
CA GLY A 104 12.43 7.26 -13.36
C GLY A 104 11.31 7.42 -12.33
N MET A 105 11.64 7.41 -11.04
CA MET A 105 10.67 7.55 -9.94
C MET A 105 10.45 9.02 -9.57
N ASP A 106 9.25 9.33 -9.08
CA ASP A 106 8.88 10.67 -8.63
C ASP A 106 9.47 10.97 -7.24
N PRO A 107 10.27 12.04 -7.06
CA PRO A 107 10.91 12.35 -5.79
C PRO A 107 9.91 12.70 -4.67
N GLU A 108 8.75 13.28 -4.98
CA GLU A 108 7.71 13.57 -3.97
C GLU A 108 7.05 12.29 -3.47
N MET A 109 6.83 11.30 -4.35
CA MET A 109 6.34 9.97 -3.94
C MET A 109 7.34 9.26 -3.05
N ILE A 110 8.64 9.31 -3.40
CA ILE A 110 9.72 8.75 -2.56
C ILE A 110 9.75 9.45 -1.20
N ALA A 111 9.64 10.78 -1.16
CA ALA A 111 9.66 11.55 0.08
C ALA A 111 8.51 11.17 1.02
N LEU A 112 7.28 11.05 0.50
CA LEU A 112 6.13 10.61 1.29
C LEU A 112 6.26 9.14 1.73
N ALA A 113 6.70 8.24 0.86
CA ALA A 113 6.92 6.84 1.21
C ALA A 113 8.00 6.68 2.31
N LYS A 114 9.09 7.42 2.21
CA LYS A 114 10.14 7.46 3.24
C LYS A 114 9.63 8.02 4.57
N ALA A 115 8.74 9.03 4.53
CA ALA A 115 8.17 9.63 5.73
C ALA A 115 7.22 8.69 6.49
N LEU A 116 6.73 7.63 5.85
CA LEU A 116 5.97 6.56 6.53
C LEU A 116 6.83 5.76 7.51
N LYS A 117 8.15 5.68 7.28
CA LYS A 117 9.05 4.80 8.06
C LYS A 117 8.54 3.35 8.15
N THR A 118 7.87 2.89 7.11
CA THR A 118 7.44 1.48 7.07
C THR A 118 8.66 0.57 7.02
N PRO A 119 8.72 -0.49 7.85
CA PRO A 119 9.86 -1.41 7.84
C PRO A 119 9.85 -2.35 6.63
N LEU A 120 8.73 -2.51 5.95
CA LEU A 120 8.48 -3.54 4.96
C LEU A 120 7.61 -2.98 3.83
N VAL A 121 7.90 -3.38 2.58
CA VAL A 121 7.04 -3.13 1.41
C VAL A 121 6.83 -4.44 0.65
N ARG A 122 5.57 -4.75 0.36
CA ARG A 122 5.17 -5.94 -0.38
C ARG A 122 5.07 -5.65 -1.88
N TYR A 123 5.72 -6.48 -2.70
CA TYR A 123 5.54 -6.58 -4.14
C TYR A 123 4.70 -7.82 -4.43
N GLY A 124 3.41 -7.63 -4.59
CA GLY A 124 2.44 -8.73 -4.70
C GLY A 124 1.07 -8.21 -5.11
N GLY A 125 0.15 -9.13 -5.29
CA GLY A 125 -1.23 -8.90 -5.71
C GLY A 125 -1.65 -9.88 -6.79
N ASN A 126 -2.86 -9.73 -7.34
CA ASN A 126 -3.43 -10.67 -8.32
C ASN A 126 -2.57 -10.84 -9.58
N PHE A 127 -1.84 -9.81 -9.99
CA PHE A 127 -0.94 -9.90 -11.14
C PHE A 127 0.16 -10.96 -10.95
N THR A 128 0.58 -11.24 -9.73
CA THR A 128 1.69 -12.16 -9.40
C THR A 128 1.48 -13.54 -10.01
N SER A 129 0.24 -14.03 -10.05
CA SER A 129 -0.10 -15.36 -10.57
C SER A 129 0.16 -15.54 -12.08
N GLY A 130 0.34 -14.42 -12.81
CA GLY A 130 0.68 -14.42 -14.24
C GLY A 130 1.96 -13.65 -14.56
N TYR A 131 2.73 -13.22 -13.55
CA TYR A 131 3.93 -12.40 -13.74
C TYR A 131 5.20 -13.24 -13.83
N HIS A 132 5.91 -13.11 -14.92
CA HIS A 132 7.23 -13.70 -15.12
C HIS A 132 8.31 -12.63 -14.89
N TRP A 133 9.03 -12.74 -13.80
CA TRP A 133 9.92 -11.69 -13.31
C TRP A 133 11.00 -11.22 -14.28
N ARG A 134 11.42 -12.10 -15.21
CA ARG A 134 12.40 -11.77 -16.25
C ARG A 134 11.91 -10.72 -17.23
N ASP A 135 10.60 -10.57 -17.43
CA ASP A 135 10.02 -9.57 -18.32
C ASP A 135 10.21 -8.15 -17.76
N GLY A 136 10.38 -8.02 -16.42
CA GLY A 136 10.57 -6.76 -15.72
C GLY A 136 12.03 -6.43 -15.37
N VAL A 137 13.03 -7.07 -16.00
CA VAL A 137 14.46 -6.80 -15.73
C VAL A 137 15.23 -6.41 -16.99
N GLY A 138 16.42 -5.81 -16.82
CA GLY A 138 17.23 -5.27 -17.93
C GLY A 138 16.83 -3.85 -18.34
N PRO A 139 17.35 -3.34 -19.46
CA PRO A 139 17.06 -1.98 -19.91
C PRO A 139 15.57 -1.74 -20.12
N ILE A 140 15.04 -0.70 -19.49
CA ILE A 140 13.60 -0.38 -19.45
C ILE A 140 12.98 -0.22 -20.85
N ASP A 141 13.74 0.34 -21.79
CA ASP A 141 13.33 0.58 -23.17
C ASP A 141 13.42 -0.66 -24.08
N ARG A 142 13.76 -1.82 -23.51
CA ARG A 142 13.81 -3.12 -24.20
C ARG A 142 12.85 -4.15 -23.60
N ARG A 143 12.15 -3.79 -22.53
CA ARG A 143 11.19 -4.71 -21.89
C ARG A 143 9.93 -4.84 -22.72
N VAL A 144 9.34 -6.02 -22.67
CA VAL A 144 8.15 -6.37 -23.47
C VAL A 144 6.91 -5.77 -22.83
N THR A 145 6.10 -5.10 -23.62
CA THR A 145 4.73 -4.73 -23.22
C THR A 145 3.81 -5.92 -23.47
N MET A 146 3.06 -6.32 -22.47
CA MET A 146 2.13 -7.46 -22.53
C MET A 146 0.78 -7.11 -21.94
N LEU A 147 -0.19 -8.01 -22.05
CA LEU A 147 -1.46 -7.87 -21.34
C LEU A 147 -1.27 -8.33 -19.89
N ASN A 148 -1.57 -7.44 -18.94
CA ASN A 148 -1.76 -7.86 -17.56
C ASN A 148 -3.08 -8.64 -17.47
N GLN A 149 -2.98 -9.96 -17.35
CA GLN A 149 -4.14 -10.84 -17.37
C GLN A 149 -5.05 -10.68 -16.15
N ALA A 150 -4.50 -10.24 -15.01
CA ALA A 150 -5.28 -10.04 -13.80
C ALA A 150 -6.14 -8.76 -13.87
N TRP A 151 -5.62 -7.71 -14.51
CA TRP A 151 -6.24 -6.38 -14.50
C TRP A 151 -6.82 -5.93 -15.85
N GLY A 152 -6.51 -6.64 -16.96
CA GLY A 152 -7.05 -6.38 -18.28
C GLY A 152 -6.52 -5.12 -18.97
N PHE A 153 -5.36 -4.61 -18.59
CA PHE A 153 -4.71 -3.45 -19.21
C PHE A 153 -3.25 -3.76 -19.60
N PRO A 154 -2.59 -2.91 -20.43
CA PRO A 154 -1.21 -3.14 -20.81
C PRO A 154 -0.26 -3.09 -19.61
N GLU A 155 0.59 -4.11 -19.47
CA GLU A 155 1.73 -4.14 -18.57
C GLU A 155 2.98 -3.75 -19.34
N TYR A 156 3.54 -2.59 -19.02
CA TYR A 156 4.74 -2.07 -19.71
C TYR A 156 6.05 -2.63 -19.14
N ASN A 157 6.00 -3.29 -17.99
CA ASN A 157 7.16 -3.80 -17.27
C ASN A 157 8.23 -2.73 -16.93
N HIS A 158 7.83 -1.44 -16.88
CA HIS A 158 8.76 -0.34 -16.60
C HIS A 158 9.16 -0.24 -15.12
N PHE A 159 8.42 -0.92 -14.24
CA PHE A 159 8.74 -1.07 -12.82
C PHE A 159 8.76 -2.57 -12.50
N GLY A 160 9.95 -3.11 -12.35
CA GLY A 160 10.17 -4.53 -12.06
C GLY A 160 11.03 -4.73 -10.82
N THR A 161 11.75 -5.85 -10.78
CA THR A 161 12.53 -6.24 -9.60
C THR A 161 13.58 -5.21 -9.22
N ASP A 162 14.37 -4.72 -10.18
CA ASP A 162 15.48 -3.79 -9.89
C ASP A 162 14.95 -2.45 -9.37
N GLU A 163 13.89 -1.91 -9.97
CA GLU A 163 13.25 -0.67 -9.55
C GLU A 163 12.59 -0.82 -8.18
N PHE A 164 11.96 -1.97 -7.90
CA PHE A 164 11.36 -2.26 -6.60
C PHE A 164 12.42 -2.33 -5.49
N LEU A 165 13.51 -3.05 -5.69
CA LEU A 165 14.61 -3.11 -4.73
C LEU A 165 15.23 -1.72 -4.50
N ARG A 166 15.41 -0.95 -5.59
CA ARG A 166 15.93 0.41 -5.49
C ARG A 166 14.98 1.33 -4.73
N PHE A 167 13.68 1.23 -4.97
CA PHE A 167 12.66 1.96 -4.21
C PHE A 167 12.72 1.63 -2.72
N CYS A 168 12.78 0.34 -2.35
CA CYS A 168 12.95 -0.09 -0.97
C CYS A 168 14.20 0.52 -0.31
N GLN A 169 15.35 0.54 -1.01
CA GLN A 169 16.57 1.18 -0.54
C GLN A 169 16.39 2.69 -0.29
N LEU A 170 15.73 3.40 -1.22
CA LEU A 170 15.52 4.85 -1.13
C LEU A 170 14.66 5.25 0.07
N ILE A 171 13.67 4.43 0.40
CA ILE A 171 12.76 4.69 1.53
C ILE A 171 13.21 4.04 2.85
N GLY A 172 14.19 3.13 2.82
CA GLY A 172 14.71 2.44 3.99
C GLY A 172 13.88 1.26 4.47
N ALA A 173 13.11 0.60 3.57
CA ALA A 173 12.28 -0.55 3.86
C ALA A 173 12.91 -1.87 3.36
N GLU A 174 12.55 -2.99 3.98
CA GLU A 174 12.88 -4.33 3.50
C GLU A 174 11.83 -4.79 2.45
N PRO A 175 12.22 -5.50 1.39
CA PRO A 175 11.28 -6.04 0.41
C PRO A 175 10.63 -7.33 0.90
N GLN A 176 9.33 -7.46 0.61
CA GLN A 176 8.57 -8.72 0.64
C GLN A 176 8.09 -8.99 -0.79
N ILE A 177 8.31 -10.18 -1.31
CA ILE A 177 8.01 -10.51 -2.70
C ILE A 177 7.11 -11.74 -2.78
N ALA A 178 6.00 -11.62 -3.49
CA ALA A 178 5.11 -12.73 -3.79
C ALA A 178 5.57 -13.44 -5.08
N LEU A 179 5.87 -14.73 -4.97
CA LEU A 179 6.32 -15.58 -6.07
C LEU A 179 5.14 -16.05 -6.94
N ASN A 180 5.37 -16.26 -8.22
CA ASN A 180 4.35 -16.75 -9.14
C ASN A 180 4.12 -18.26 -8.98
N LEU A 181 3.20 -18.64 -8.07
CA LEU A 181 2.74 -20.02 -7.94
C LEU A 181 1.53 -20.32 -8.83
N GLY A 182 1.04 -19.37 -9.60
CA GLY A 182 -0.06 -19.56 -10.54
C GLY A 182 0.41 -20.26 -11.82
N SER A 183 1.06 -19.49 -12.70
CA SER A 183 1.58 -19.94 -14.00
C SER A 183 3.08 -20.24 -14.00
N GLY A 184 3.83 -19.82 -12.97
CA GLY A 184 5.27 -20.01 -12.85
C GLY A 184 5.66 -21.42 -12.40
N THR A 185 6.99 -21.66 -12.34
CA THR A 185 7.56 -22.93 -11.90
C THR A 185 8.41 -22.77 -10.64
N PRO A 186 8.66 -23.84 -9.87
CA PRO A 186 9.58 -23.81 -8.73
C PRO A 186 10.98 -23.33 -9.09
N GLU A 187 11.47 -23.70 -10.28
CA GLU A 187 12.79 -23.30 -10.80
C GLU A 187 12.83 -21.80 -11.07
N GLU A 188 11.80 -21.24 -11.72
CA GLU A 188 11.70 -19.81 -11.97
C GLU A 188 11.67 -19.01 -10.66
N ALA A 189 10.94 -19.49 -9.66
CA ALA A 189 10.90 -18.88 -8.33
C ALA A 189 12.28 -18.92 -7.66
N ALA A 190 12.98 -20.04 -7.68
CA ALA A 190 14.33 -20.18 -7.13
C ALA A 190 15.33 -19.23 -7.82
N GLU A 191 15.26 -19.11 -9.14
CA GLU A 191 16.10 -18.19 -9.90
C GLU A 191 15.80 -16.71 -9.55
N TRP A 192 14.53 -16.35 -9.31
CA TRP A 192 14.18 -15.01 -8.85
C TRP A 192 14.74 -14.71 -7.45
N VAL A 193 14.66 -15.68 -6.54
CA VAL A 193 15.28 -15.58 -5.22
C VAL A 193 16.79 -15.36 -5.32
N GLN A 194 17.50 -16.13 -6.16
CA GLN A 194 18.94 -15.93 -6.39
C GLN A 194 19.23 -14.54 -6.96
N TYR A 195 18.44 -14.10 -7.95
CA TYR A 195 18.59 -12.78 -8.57
C TYR A 195 18.46 -11.64 -7.57
N VAL A 196 17.44 -11.70 -6.71
CA VAL A 196 17.19 -10.68 -5.67
C VAL A 196 18.27 -10.73 -4.60
N ASN A 197 18.63 -11.92 -4.11
CA ASN A 197 19.67 -12.07 -3.08
C ASN A 197 21.03 -11.51 -3.52
N ALA A 198 21.41 -11.73 -4.79
CA ALA A 198 22.63 -11.18 -5.36
C ALA A 198 22.65 -9.64 -5.38
N ARG A 199 21.48 -8.99 -5.47
CA ARG A 199 21.32 -7.53 -5.51
C ARG A 199 21.11 -6.89 -4.14
N TRP A 200 20.42 -7.59 -3.23
CA TRP A 200 20.13 -7.09 -1.89
C TRP A 200 21.32 -7.22 -0.94
N GLY A 201 22.26 -8.13 -1.24
CA GLY A 201 23.50 -8.32 -0.51
C GLY A 201 23.33 -9.03 0.85
N ASP A 202 24.12 -8.63 1.86
CA ASP A 202 24.19 -9.30 3.17
C ASP A 202 22.87 -9.40 3.94
N ARG A 203 21.85 -8.65 3.51
CA ARG A 203 20.49 -8.70 4.08
C ARG A 203 19.62 -9.82 3.50
N SER A 204 20.09 -10.55 2.48
CA SER A 204 19.28 -11.51 1.71
C SER A 204 18.53 -12.53 2.60
N GLY A 205 19.16 -13.13 3.58
CA GLY A 205 18.52 -14.09 4.47
C GLY A 205 17.44 -13.53 5.42
N ARG A 206 17.09 -12.26 5.31
CA ARG A 206 15.99 -11.62 6.07
C ARG A 206 14.75 -11.37 5.22
N LEU A 207 14.86 -11.56 3.91
CA LEU A 207 13.76 -11.30 2.99
C LEU A 207 12.58 -12.23 3.26
N LEU A 208 11.39 -11.67 3.05
CA LEU A 208 10.13 -12.40 3.11
C LEU A 208 9.72 -12.78 1.68
N TRP A 209 9.46 -14.07 1.49
CA TRP A 209 8.99 -14.61 0.23
C TRP A 209 7.62 -15.22 0.42
N GLU A 210 6.65 -14.70 -0.30
CA GLU A 210 5.28 -15.19 -0.27
C GLU A 210 5.06 -16.22 -1.37
N LEU A 211 4.61 -17.40 -1.00
CA LEU A 211 4.38 -18.52 -1.92
C LEU A 211 2.99 -18.39 -2.56
N GLY A 212 2.88 -17.45 -3.50
CA GLY A 212 1.66 -17.13 -4.25
C GLY A 212 0.82 -16.02 -3.63
N ASN A 213 -0.22 -15.60 -4.35
CA ASN A 213 -1.18 -14.59 -3.94
C ASN A 213 -2.60 -15.14 -4.07
N GLU A 214 -3.39 -15.19 -2.99
CA GLU A 214 -4.82 -15.56 -2.97
C GLU A 214 -5.19 -16.81 -3.78
N LEU A 215 -4.32 -17.81 -3.82
CA LEU A 215 -4.50 -19.02 -4.65
C LEU A 215 -5.73 -19.86 -4.25
N TRP A 216 -6.38 -19.54 -3.15
CA TRP A 216 -7.65 -20.12 -2.74
C TRP A 216 -8.82 -19.68 -3.64
N GLY A 217 -8.67 -18.57 -4.37
CA GLY A 217 -9.69 -17.98 -5.20
C GLY A 217 -9.59 -18.41 -6.66
N ASN A 218 -10.72 -18.82 -7.23
CA ASN A 218 -10.83 -19.24 -8.64
C ASN A 218 -10.68 -18.07 -9.63
N PHE A 219 -10.53 -16.86 -9.15
CA PHE A 219 -10.22 -15.67 -9.93
C PHE A 219 -8.70 -15.52 -10.21
N GLN A 220 -7.87 -16.32 -9.53
CA GLN A 220 -6.42 -16.32 -9.75
C GLN A 220 -6.03 -17.16 -10.96
N ILE A 221 -5.06 -16.68 -11.74
CA ILE A 221 -4.48 -17.42 -12.85
C ILE A 221 -3.82 -18.68 -12.30
N GLY A 222 -4.14 -19.84 -12.87
CA GLY A 222 -3.51 -21.11 -12.49
C GLY A 222 -3.78 -21.56 -11.05
N TYR A 223 -4.85 -21.06 -10.41
CA TYR A 223 -5.23 -21.49 -9.06
C TYR A 223 -5.32 -23.03 -8.96
N PRO A 224 -4.76 -23.63 -7.91
CA PRO A 224 -4.85 -25.08 -7.71
C PRO A 224 -6.17 -25.46 -7.05
N THR A 225 -6.54 -26.73 -7.17
CA THR A 225 -7.60 -27.27 -6.29
C THR A 225 -7.09 -27.40 -4.85
N LEU A 226 -8.03 -27.54 -3.91
CA LEU A 226 -7.75 -27.70 -2.48
C LEU A 226 -6.78 -28.89 -2.21
N GLU A 227 -6.93 -29.99 -2.97
CA GLU A 227 -6.09 -31.20 -2.83
C GLU A 227 -4.67 -31.00 -3.33
N ARG A 228 -4.44 -30.02 -4.22
CA ARG A 228 -3.15 -29.80 -4.88
C ARG A 228 -2.31 -28.69 -4.24
N ILE A 229 -2.93 -27.81 -3.45
CA ILE A 229 -2.21 -26.62 -2.93
C ILE A 229 -1.01 -27.01 -2.06
N ALA A 230 -1.18 -27.97 -1.14
CA ALA A 230 -0.07 -28.38 -0.27
C ALA A 230 1.12 -28.92 -1.07
N ALA A 231 0.90 -29.77 -2.06
CA ALA A 231 1.98 -30.29 -2.92
C ALA A 231 2.68 -29.18 -3.70
N ARG A 232 1.90 -28.20 -4.24
CA ARG A 232 2.46 -27.03 -4.93
C ARG A 232 3.30 -26.17 -4.00
N THR A 233 2.78 -25.81 -2.83
CA THR A 233 3.51 -25.02 -1.80
C THR A 233 4.82 -25.71 -1.41
N ARG A 234 4.79 -27.03 -1.21
CA ARG A 234 5.98 -27.83 -0.91
C ARG A 234 7.04 -27.73 -2.01
N ALA A 235 6.66 -27.94 -3.27
CA ALA A 235 7.60 -27.92 -4.39
C ALA A 235 8.33 -26.55 -4.49
N PHE A 236 7.58 -25.44 -4.36
CA PHE A 236 8.17 -24.11 -4.38
C PHE A 236 9.04 -23.83 -3.15
N SER A 237 8.59 -24.22 -1.96
CA SER A 237 9.35 -24.09 -0.73
C SER A 237 10.70 -24.82 -0.82
N GLU A 238 10.70 -26.07 -1.29
CA GLU A 238 11.92 -26.87 -1.46
C GLU A 238 12.88 -26.23 -2.48
N ALA A 239 12.37 -25.75 -3.61
CA ALA A 239 13.17 -25.07 -4.62
C ALA A 239 13.81 -23.77 -4.10
N VAL A 240 13.03 -22.94 -3.39
CA VAL A 240 13.55 -21.72 -2.76
C VAL A 240 14.60 -22.04 -1.69
N ARG A 241 14.33 -23.00 -0.79
CA ARG A 241 15.27 -23.36 0.27
C ARG A 241 16.55 -24.00 -0.23
N LYS A 242 16.53 -24.63 -1.40
CA LYS A 242 17.73 -25.16 -2.05
C LYS A 242 18.72 -24.07 -2.42
N VAL A 243 18.24 -22.89 -2.78
CA VAL A 243 19.06 -21.72 -3.18
C VAL A 243 19.26 -20.73 -2.05
N ASP A 244 18.32 -20.65 -1.10
CA ASP A 244 18.44 -19.86 0.12
C ASP A 244 17.85 -20.62 1.32
N PRO A 245 18.68 -21.40 2.05
CA PRO A 245 18.23 -22.15 3.24
C PRO A 245 17.68 -21.28 4.37
N ARG A 246 17.98 -19.98 4.38
CA ARG A 246 17.54 -19.01 5.39
C ARG A 246 16.29 -18.25 4.97
N ALA A 247 15.74 -18.51 3.78
CA ALA A 247 14.55 -17.83 3.29
C ALA A 247 13.40 -17.94 4.29
N ARG A 248 12.76 -16.80 4.57
CA ARG A 248 11.56 -16.73 5.39
C ARG A 248 10.35 -16.81 4.48
N LEU A 249 9.57 -17.89 4.63
CA LEU A 249 8.50 -18.22 3.70
C LEU A 249 7.12 -17.97 4.31
N ILE A 250 6.23 -17.40 3.51
CA ILE A 250 4.82 -17.16 3.82
C ILE A 250 4.01 -18.01 2.85
N ALA A 251 3.29 -19.01 3.31
CA ALA A 251 2.38 -19.78 2.46
C ALA A 251 1.06 -19.02 2.25
N THR A 252 0.46 -19.18 1.09
CA THR A 252 -0.87 -18.61 0.82
C THR A 252 -1.91 -19.28 1.72
N GLY A 253 -2.48 -18.53 2.67
CA GLY A 253 -3.67 -18.88 3.40
C GLY A 253 -4.93 -18.30 2.73
N ALA A 254 -6.09 -18.54 3.28
CA ALA A 254 -7.33 -17.95 2.80
C ALA A 254 -7.79 -16.81 3.71
N ASP A 255 -8.78 -16.06 3.24
CA ASP A 255 -9.38 -14.93 3.94
C ASP A 255 -9.99 -15.32 5.29
N PRO A 256 -10.01 -14.43 6.28
CA PRO A 256 -10.44 -14.76 7.65
C PRO A 256 -11.88 -15.32 7.75
N ASP A 257 -12.74 -14.98 6.82
CA ASP A 257 -14.11 -15.49 6.76
C ASP A 257 -14.27 -16.80 5.98
N ASN A 258 -13.18 -17.34 5.39
CA ASN A 258 -13.21 -18.56 4.54
C ASN A 258 -11.98 -19.48 4.70
N PHE A 259 -11.25 -19.38 5.77
CA PHE A 259 -9.91 -19.99 5.89
C PHE A 259 -9.89 -21.51 6.17
N ARG A 260 -10.94 -22.07 6.80
CA ARG A 260 -10.84 -23.36 7.51
C ARG A 260 -10.32 -24.52 6.67
N ALA A 261 -10.91 -24.75 5.52
CA ALA A 261 -10.53 -25.89 4.66
C ALA A 261 -9.15 -25.67 4.01
N TRP A 262 -8.94 -24.47 3.47
CA TRP A 262 -7.70 -24.14 2.79
C TRP A 262 -6.50 -24.15 3.73
N ASN A 263 -6.60 -23.51 4.88
CA ASN A 263 -5.55 -23.48 5.88
C ASN A 263 -5.27 -24.86 6.45
N ALA A 264 -6.30 -25.70 6.64
CA ALA A 264 -6.09 -27.10 7.05
C ALA A 264 -5.23 -27.88 6.05
N ALA A 265 -5.46 -27.71 4.74
CA ALA A 265 -4.62 -28.34 3.72
C ALA A 265 -3.17 -27.84 3.77
N GLN A 266 -2.95 -26.54 3.92
CA GLN A 266 -1.60 -25.97 4.06
C GLN A 266 -0.89 -26.44 5.34
N LEU A 267 -1.57 -26.52 6.47
CA LEU A 267 -1.02 -26.97 7.76
C LEU A 267 -0.52 -28.41 7.73
N THR A 268 -0.97 -29.26 6.78
CA THR A 268 -0.45 -30.63 6.61
C THR A 268 1.07 -30.64 6.35
N LEU A 269 1.63 -29.56 5.79
CA LEU A 269 3.05 -29.44 5.48
C LEU A 269 3.93 -29.25 6.72
N GLY A 270 3.39 -28.65 7.76
CA GLY A 270 4.11 -28.29 8.97
C GLY A 270 5.07 -27.10 8.79
N PRO A 271 5.71 -26.65 9.87
CA PRO A 271 6.51 -25.42 9.92
C PRO A 271 7.85 -25.52 9.17
N GLU A 272 8.23 -26.69 8.69
CA GLU A 272 9.45 -26.87 7.90
C GLU A 272 9.27 -26.28 6.48
N ALA A 273 8.03 -26.27 5.96
CA ALA A 273 7.74 -25.73 4.65
C ALA A 273 7.67 -24.19 4.67
N TYR A 274 7.15 -23.58 5.74
CA TYR A 274 6.99 -22.12 5.86
C TYR A 274 6.86 -21.71 7.33
N GLN A 275 7.10 -20.42 7.63
CA GLN A 275 6.99 -19.86 8.98
C GLN A 275 5.71 -19.07 9.19
N TYR A 276 5.09 -18.61 8.10
CA TYR A 276 3.88 -17.77 8.14
C TYR A 276 2.81 -18.29 7.21
N LEU A 277 1.57 -18.09 7.60
CA LEU A 277 0.40 -18.36 6.77
C LEU A 277 -0.29 -17.03 6.46
N ALA A 278 -0.35 -16.67 5.19
CA ALA A 278 -0.92 -15.40 4.75
C ALA A 278 -2.43 -15.37 4.96
N THR A 279 -2.96 -14.18 5.16
CA THR A 279 -4.40 -13.91 5.07
C THR A 279 -4.60 -12.51 4.52
N HIS A 280 -5.70 -12.30 3.81
CA HIS A 280 -6.11 -11.03 3.23
C HIS A 280 -7.51 -10.65 3.67
N PHE A 281 -7.76 -9.36 3.83
CA PHE A 281 -9.10 -8.86 4.15
C PHE A 281 -9.37 -7.54 3.42
N VAL A 282 -9.68 -7.65 2.14
CA VAL A 282 -10.11 -6.52 1.31
C VAL A 282 -11.63 -6.42 1.36
N VAL A 283 -12.17 -5.36 1.93
CA VAL A 283 -13.59 -5.22 2.25
C VAL A 283 -14.18 -3.98 1.61
N GLY A 284 -15.37 -4.12 1.00
CA GLY A 284 -16.15 -3.00 0.47
C GLY A 284 -17.30 -2.60 1.40
N ASN A 285 -17.53 -1.30 1.56
CA ASN A 285 -18.61 -0.78 2.40
C ASN A 285 -20.01 -0.94 1.81
N GLY A 286 -20.16 -1.00 0.51
CA GLY A 286 -21.46 -1.14 -0.16
C GLY A 286 -22.08 -2.54 -0.11
N ARG A 287 -21.46 -3.49 0.60
CA ARG A 287 -21.90 -4.89 0.68
C ARG A 287 -22.48 -5.23 2.04
N VAL A 288 -23.48 -4.46 2.48
CA VAL A 288 -24.26 -4.78 3.70
C VAL A 288 -25.42 -5.72 3.36
N ARG A 289 -25.80 -6.58 4.31
CA ARG A 289 -26.92 -7.52 4.17
C ARG A 289 -28.28 -6.86 4.39
N ARG A 290 -28.31 -5.87 5.27
CA ARG A 290 -29.54 -5.15 5.61
C ARG A 290 -30.17 -4.51 4.39
N SER A 291 -31.45 -4.74 4.16
CA SER A 291 -32.22 -4.08 3.10
C SER A 291 -32.41 -2.60 3.43
N ASN A 292 -32.13 -1.70 2.47
CA ASN A 292 -32.27 -0.26 2.61
C ASN A 292 -31.58 0.31 3.88
N PRO A 293 -30.28 0.07 4.08
CA PRO A 293 -29.59 0.54 5.28
C PRO A 293 -29.54 2.06 5.30
N SER A 294 -29.67 2.65 6.48
CA SER A 294 -29.40 4.08 6.65
C SER A 294 -27.91 4.39 6.40
N PRO A 295 -27.53 5.59 5.96
CA PRO A 295 -26.15 5.98 5.82
C PRO A 295 -25.34 5.79 7.13
N GLU A 296 -25.94 6.09 8.27
CA GLU A 296 -25.32 5.89 9.58
C GLU A 296 -25.01 4.41 9.83
N PHE A 297 -25.94 3.50 9.52
CA PHE A 297 -25.72 2.06 9.66
C PHE A 297 -24.57 1.56 8.77
N VAL A 298 -24.48 2.04 7.53
CA VAL A 298 -23.37 1.70 6.61
C VAL A 298 -22.04 2.13 7.22
N ILE A 299 -21.96 3.35 7.76
CA ILE A 299 -20.77 3.89 8.41
C ILE A 299 -20.41 3.05 9.64
N GLN A 300 -21.36 2.79 10.53
CA GLN A 300 -21.14 2.00 11.73
C GLN A 300 -20.73 0.56 11.42
N SER A 301 -21.37 -0.07 10.42
CA SER A 301 -21.01 -1.41 9.95
C SER A 301 -19.57 -1.49 9.45
N ALA A 302 -19.11 -0.47 8.74
CA ALA A 302 -17.74 -0.38 8.26
C ALA A 302 -16.73 -0.17 9.41
N LEU A 303 -17.01 0.79 10.29
CA LEU A 303 -16.15 1.09 11.44
C LEU A 303 -16.09 -0.04 12.48
N ALA A 304 -17.04 -0.97 12.46
CA ALA A 304 -17.06 -2.17 13.30
C ALA A 304 -16.14 -3.30 12.79
N LEU A 305 -15.79 -3.31 11.50
CA LEU A 305 -15.04 -4.42 10.88
C LEU A 305 -13.74 -4.79 11.60
N PRO A 306 -12.91 -3.87 12.10
CA PRO A 306 -11.72 -4.23 12.85
C PRO A 306 -11.99 -5.07 14.08
N VAL A 307 -13.11 -4.82 14.79
CA VAL A 307 -13.52 -5.59 15.97
C VAL A 307 -13.91 -7.02 15.58
N GLY A 308 -14.68 -7.16 14.50
CA GLY A 308 -15.06 -8.49 13.98
C GLY A 308 -13.87 -9.27 13.44
N LEU A 309 -12.91 -8.58 12.80
CA LEU A 309 -11.69 -9.19 12.29
C LEU A 309 -10.82 -9.78 13.42
N GLU A 310 -10.70 -9.11 14.56
CA GLU A 310 -9.92 -9.63 15.70
C GLU A 310 -10.39 -11.03 16.10
N ARG A 311 -11.70 -11.26 16.18
CA ARG A 311 -12.27 -12.57 16.47
C ARG A 311 -11.84 -13.61 15.43
N LEU A 312 -11.92 -13.27 14.15
CA LEU A 312 -11.56 -14.21 13.07
C LEU A 312 -10.07 -14.55 13.07
N LEU A 313 -9.20 -13.58 13.33
CA LEU A 313 -7.76 -13.83 13.47
C LEU A 313 -7.45 -14.76 14.65
N ARG A 314 -8.17 -14.62 15.78
CA ARG A 314 -8.04 -15.53 16.92
C ARG A 314 -8.55 -16.94 16.61
N GLU A 315 -9.61 -17.08 15.81
CA GLU A 315 -10.09 -18.38 15.32
C GLU A 315 -9.06 -19.05 14.37
N MET A 316 -8.41 -18.28 13.49
CA MET A 316 -7.32 -18.78 12.65
C MET A 316 -6.13 -19.24 13.51
N LYS A 317 -5.76 -18.46 14.53
CA LYS A 317 -4.70 -18.85 15.49
C LYS A 317 -5.07 -20.15 16.20
N ALA A 318 -6.32 -20.30 16.65
CA ALA A 318 -6.79 -21.52 17.29
C ALA A 318 -6.69 -22.74 16.36
N GLN A 319 -6.95 -22.58 15.05
CA GLN A 319 -6.74 -23.66 14.07
C GLN A 319 -5.26 -24.04 13.95
N ILE A 320 -4.37 -23.05 13.89
CA ILE A 320 -2.91 -23.29 13.84
C ILE A 320 -2.46 -24.04 15.10
N ASP A 321 -2.95 -23.63 16.28
CA ASP A 321 -2.56 -24.20 17.56
C ASP A 321 -3.11 -25.63 17.80
N ALA A 322 -4.13 -26.01 17.09
CA ALA A 322 -4.66 -27.36 17.13
C ALA A 322 -3.68 -28.40 16.55
N ASP A 323 -2.75 -28.00 15.66
CA ASP A 323 -1.64 -28.84 15.22
C ASP A 323 -0.42 -28.62 16.13
N PRO A 324 0.00 -29.63 16.93
CA PRO A 324 1.15 -29.50 17.83
C PRO A 324 2.47 -29.17 17.12
N ARG A 325 2.60 -29.47 15.82
CA ARG A 325 3.79 -29.15 15.03
C ARG A 325 3.84 -27.67 14.65
N ALA A 326 2.67 -27.07 14.39
CA ALA A 326 2.51 -25.68 13.94
C ALA A 326 2.40 -24.70 15.13
N ARG A 327 1.92 -25.16 16.29
CA ARG A 327 1.75 -24.34 17.50
C ARG A 327 3.04 -23.60 17.81
N ASP A 328 2.95 -22.28 18.02
CA ASP A 328 4.03 -21.34 18.31
C ASP A 328 5.13 -21.22 17.22
N ARG A 329 5.07 -22.05 16.18
CA ARG A 329 6.06 -22.08 15.08
C ARG A 329 5.53 -21.48 13.78
N VAL A 330 4.23 -21.57 13.54
CA VAL A 330 3.57 -20.92 12.40
C VAL A 330 2.78 -19.73 12.93
N LYS A 331 3.01 -18.55 12.34
CA LYS A 331 2.31 -17.32 12.67
C LYS A 331 1.48 -16.84 11.48
N ILE A 332 0.57 -15.91 11.70
CA ILE A 332 -0.22 -15.28 10.64
C ILE A 332 0.58 -14.12 10.05
N ALA A 333 0.60 -14.02 8.73
CA ALA A 333 1.03 -12.82 8.00
C ALA A 333 -0.19 -12.19 7.35
N PHE A 334 -0.58 -11.01 7.79
CA PHE A 334 -1.71 -10.28 7.23
C PHE A 334 -1.24 -9.41 6.06
N THR A 335 -0.98 -10.04 4.92
CA THR A 335 -0.18 -9.49 3.83
C THR A 335 -0.96 -8.62 2.85
N GLU A 336 -2.29 -8.49 3.06
CA GLU A 336 -3.11 -7.53 2.32
C GLU A 336 -4.37 -7.20 3.12
N TRP A 337 -4.55 -5.92 3.48
CA TRP A 337 -5.79 -5.45 4.06
C TRP A 337 -6.11 -4.04 3.59
N LEU A 338 -7.37 -3.82 3.28
CA LEU A 338 -7.86 -2.57 2.75
C LEU A 338 -9.35 -2.43 3.00
N PHE A 339 -9.77 -1.21 3.28
CA PHE A 339 -11.16 -0.82 3.21
C PHE A 339 -11.45 -0.21 1.83
N HIS A 340 -11.89 -1.05 0.91
CA HIS A 340 -12.19 -0.66 -0.46
C HIS A 340 -13.62 -0.13 -0.60
N CYS A 341 -13.81 0.91 -1.41
CA CYS A 341 -15.12 1.42 -1.73
C CYS A 341 -15.22 1.82 -3.20
N PRO A 342 -16.13 1.25 -3.94
CA PRO A 342 -16.48 1.78 -5.23
C PRO A 342 -17.20 3.14 -5.06
N ASN A 343 -16.96 4.06 -5.99
CA ASN A 343 -17.73 5.31 -6.10
C ASN A 343 -17.61 6.31 -4.94
N ASN A 344 -16.45 6.40 -4.28
CA ASN A 344 -16.21 7.36 -3.19
C ASN A 344 -17.28 7.33 -2.08
N SER A 345 -17.89 6.19 -1.85
CA SER A 345 -18.84 6.01 -0.74
C SER A 345 -18.17 6.25 0.61
N VAL A 346 -18.93 6.40 1.67
CA VAL A 346 -18.42 6.73 3.01
C VAL A 346 -18.71 5.58 3.96
N PRO A 347 -17.72 5.05 4.67
CA PRO A 347 -16.26 5.30 4.61
C PRO A 347 -15.59 4.77 3.34
N CYS A 348 -14.45 5.38 2.98
CA CYS A 348 -13.62 4.97 1.84
C CYS A 348 -12.15 5.18 2.17
N PHE A 349 -11.25 4.36 1.64
CA PHE A 349 -9.80 4.49 1.88
C PHE A 349 -9.27 5.91 1.63
N SER A 350 -9.89 6.68 0.74
CA SER A 350 -9.45 8.03 0.35
C SER A 350 -10.02 9.16 1.23
N ASN A 351 -10.94 8.87 2.16
CA ASN A 351 -11.54 9.87 3.04
C ASN A 351 -11.20 9.64 4.52
N LEU A 352 -11.64 10.54 5.40
CA LEU A 352 -11.41 10.43 6.85
C LEU A 352 -12.01 9.12 7.43
N GLY A 353 -13.13 8.65 6.89
CA GLY A 353 -13.71 7.37 7.30
C GLY A 353 -12.78 6.19 7.04
N GLY A 354 -12.04 6.21 5.92
CA GLY A 354 -10.99 5.23 5.64
C GLY A 354 -9.82 5.31 6.61
N ALA A 355 -9.45 6.51 7.05
CA ALA A 355 -8.44 6.68 8.09
C ALA A 355 -8.86 6.07 9.44
N LEU A 356 -10.12 6.25 9.84
CA LEU A 356 -10.67 5.61 11.05
C LEU A 356 -10.67 4.07 10.93
N CYS A 357 -11.05 3.54 9.75
CA CYS A 357 -10.98 2.10 9.50
C CYS A 357 -9.53 1.59 9.57
N ALA A 358 -8.58 2.28 8.91
CA ALA A 358 -7.18 1.91 8.92
C ALA A 358 -6.59 1.91 10.34
N ALA A 359 -6.85 2.95 11.13
CA ALA A 359 -6.43 3.03 12.52
C ALA A 359 -7.06 1.92 13.39
N GLY A 360 -8.35 1.60 13.15
CA GLY A 360 -9.00 0.48 13.82
C GLY A 360 -8.36 -0.88 13.49
N PHE A 361 -7.98 -1.12 12.22
CA PHE A 361 -7.22 -2.31 11.83
C PHE A 361 -5.86 -2.34 12.50
N LEU A 362 -5.12 -1.22 12.54
CA LEU A 362 -3.84 -1.14 13.22
C LEU A 362 -3.97 -1.44 14.72
N ASN A 363 -4.99 -0.90 15.39
CA ASN A 363 -5.26 -1.23 16.79
C ASN A 363 -5.52 -2.73 16.99
N THR A 364 -6.33 -3.34 16.12
CA THR A 364 -6.58 -4.79 16.15
C THR A 364 -5.28 -5.58 15.97
N LEU A 365 -4.45 -5.20 15.00
CA LEU A 365 -3.19 -5.88 14.72
C LEU A 365 -2.17 -5.73 15.88
N MET A 366 -2.17 -4.59 16.56
CA MET A 366 -1.36 -4.43 17.80
C MET A 366 -1.82 -5.37 18.92
N ARG A 367 -3.14 -5.61 19.07
CA ARG A 367 -3.68 -6.55 20.07
C ARG A 367 -3.37 -8.02 19.77
N VAL A 368 -3.07 -8.35 18.53
CA VAL A 368 -2.76 -9.72 18.08
C VAL A 368 -1.33 -9.88 17.54
N ALA A 369 -0.46 -8.92 17.85
CA ALA A 369 0.91 -8.85 17.29
C ALA A 369 1.78 -10.06 17.68
N ASP A 370 1.51 -10.73 18.78
CA ASP A 370 2.20 -11.95 19.24
C ASP A 370 2.10 -13.10 18.23
N PHE A 371 0.96 -13.23 17.54
CA PHE A 371 0.74 -14.26 16.54
C PHE A 371 0.50 -13.73 15.12
N THR A 372 0.38 -12.39 14.92
CA THR A 372 0.27 -11.72 13.62
C THR A 372 1.34 -10.63 13.50
N PRO A 373 2.64 -11.02 13.42
CA PRO A 373 3.75 -10.06 13.47
C PRO A 373 4.01 -9.32 12.16
N ILE A 374 3.33 -9.69 11.06
CA ILE A 374 3.45 -9.06 9.73
C ILE A 374 2.09 -8.53 9.33
N SER A 375 2.08 -7.26 8.87
CA SER A 375 0.84 -6.60 8.46
C SER A 375 1.12 -5.57 7.37
N ASP A 376 0.55 -5.78 6.19
CA ASP A 376 0.76 -4.95 5.01
C ASP A 376 -0.55 -4.27 4.60
N MET A 377 -0.65 -2.95 4.83
CA MET A 377 -1.79 -2.18 4.32
C MET A 377 -1.69 -2.04 2.80
N THR A 378 -2.72 -2.42 2.08
CA THR A 378 -2.81 -2.28 0.62
C THR A 378 -3.22 -0.84 0.29
N GLY A 379 -2.57 -0.16 -0.49
CA GLY A 379 -1.39 -0.06 -1.28
C GLY A 379 -0.62 1.16 -0.81
N LEU A 380 0.69 1.04 -0.87
CA LEU A 380 1.57 2.18 -0.57
C LEU A 380 1.36 3.31 -1.58
N ILE A 381 1.19 2.95 -2.84
CA ILE A 381 0.85 3.85 -3.94
C ILE A 381 -0.62 3.62 -4.29
N GLU A 382 -1.38 4.69 -4.39
CA GLU A 382 -2.84 4.69 -4.54
C GLU A 382 -3.58 4.09 -3.31
N PHE A 383 -4.82 3.68 -3.46
CA PHE A 383 -5.69 3.17 -2.39
C PHE A 383 -5.58 4.00 -1.10
N GLY A 384 -5.14 3.40 -0.01
CA GLY A 384 -4.97 4.06 1.30
C GLY A 384 -3.67 4.85 1.49
N GLY A 385 -2.81 4.91 0.47
CA GLY A 385 -1.47 5.48 0.56
C GLY A 385 -1.28 6.83 -0.15
N ILE A 386 -0.28 6.84 -1.03
CA ILE A 386 0.19 8.04 -1.73
C ILE A 386 -0.44 8.09 -3.11
N TRP A 387 -1.03 9.22 -3.45
CA TRP A 387 -1.68 9.45 -4.73
C TRP A 387 -0.93 10.47 -5.56
N LYS A 388 -0.94 10.28 -6.88
CA LYS A 388 -0.51 11.29 -7.83
C LYS A 388 -1.62 11.56 -8.82
N LYS A 389 -2.22 12.75 -8.75
CA LYS A 389 -3.24 13.21 -9.69
C LYS A 389 -2.86 14.56 -10.26
N ARG A 390 -3.07 14.73 -11.56
CA ARG A 390 -2.82 15.98 -12.27
C ARG A 390 -1.44 16.60 -12.00
N GLY A 391 -0.42 15.75 -11.82
CA GLY A 391 0.95 16.16 -11.54
C GLY A 391 1.26 16.48 -10.08
N GLN A 392 0.27 16.50 -9.18
CA GLN A 392 0.41 16.73 -7.75
C GLN A 392 0.43 15.40 -6.98
N VAL A 393 1.37 15.27 -6.05
CA VAL A 393 1.50 14.13 -5.13
C VAL A 393 0.96 14.50 -3.75
N TYR A 394 0.22 13.58 -3.12
CA TYR A 394 -0.34 13.77 -1.77
C TYR A 394 -0.65 12.44 -1.09
N GLY A 395 -0.69 12.46 0.25
CA GLY A 395 -1.17 11.34 1.06
C GLY A 395 -2.67 11.48 1.33
N VAL A 396 -3.45 10.40 1.14
CA VAL A 396 -4.86 10.37 1.56
C VAL A 396 -4.98 10.30 3.09
N PRO A 397 -6.14 10.54 3.72
CA PRO A 397 -6.28 10.48 5.17
C PRO A 397 -5.79 9.17 5.82
N ALA A 398 -5.97 8.01 5.18
CA ALA A 398 -5.45 6.73 5.68
C ALA A 398 -3.90 6.68 5.72
N TYR A 399 -3.22 7.29 4.74
CA TYR A 399 -1.76 7.48 4.79
C TYR A 399 -1.32 8.23 6.05
N TRP A 400 -2.04 9.30 6.42
CA TRP A 400 -1.71 10.08 7.61
C TRP A 400 -1.98 9.31 8.90
N ALA A 401 -3.07 8.54 8.96
CA ALA A 401 -3.33 7.65 10.09
C ALA A 401 -2.20 6.62 10.24
N PHE A 402 -1.80 5.93 9.17
CA PHE A 402 -0.70 4.98 9.18
C PHE A 402 0.61 5.64 9.63
N ARG A 403 0.92 6.84 9.10
CA ARG A 403 2.12 7.60 9.46
C ARG A 403 2.16 7.98 10.93
N MET A 404 1.02 8.32 11.55
CA MET A 404 0.95 8.59 12.99
C MET A 404 1.39 7.38 13.81
N TYR A 405 0.99 6.17 13.41
CA TYR A 405 1.36 4.92 14.08
C TYR A 405 2.83 4.55 13.83
N SER A 406 3.25 4.52 12.58
CA SER A 406 4.60 4.08 12.18
C SER A 406 5.72 5.04 12.59
N ASN A 407 5.40 6.28 12.94
CA ASN A 407 6.39 7.27 13.39
C ASN A 407 6.52 7.35 14.92
N THR A 408 5.91 6.43 15.67
CA THR A 408 6.17 6.24 17.10
C THR A 408 7.32 5.24 17.31
N ASP A 409 7.86 5.20 18.52
CA ASP A 409 8.82 4.19 18.96
C ASP A 409 8.17 3.11 19.85
N ALA A 410 6.85 3.01 19.83
CA ALA A 410 6.05 2.04 20.56
C ALA A 410 6.28 0.61 20.02
N THR A 411 6.72 -0.30 20.89
CA THR A 411 7.09 -1.67 20.51
C THR A 411 6.53 -2.76 21.44
N LEU A 412 6.12 -2.37 22.65
CA LEU A 412 5.71 -3.31 23.70
C LEU A 412 4.25 -3.04 24.09
N PRO A 413 3.26 -3.75 23.51
CA PRO A 413 1.86 -3.58 23.90
C PRO A 413 1.67 -3.78 25.40
N VAL A 414 0.81 -2.95 26.01
CA VAL A 414 0.44 -3.02 27.43
C VAL A 414 -1.04 -3.34 27.57
N GLU A 415 -1.41 -3.94 28.72
CA GLU A 415 -2.82 -4.17 29.02
C GLU A 415 -3.58 -2.84 29.00
N THR A 416 -4.61 -2.76 28.18
CA THR A 416 -5.45 -1.58 28.03
C THR A 416 -6.92 -1.98 28.19
N ARG A 417 -7.62 -1.35 29.13
CA ARG A 417 -9.06 -1.56 29.36
C ARG A 417 -9.81 -0.27 29.07
N THR A 418 -10.84 -0.37 28.25
CA THR A 418 -11.67 0.77 27.91
C THR A 418 -13.11 0.49 28.31
N THR A 419 -13.72 1.39 29.09
CA THR A 419 -15.14 1.36 29.43
C THR A 419 -15.80 2.55 28.78
N VAL A 420 -16.63 2.29 27.78
CA VAL A 420 -17.31 3.30 26.96
C VAL A 420 -18.58 2.72 26.38
N ASP A 421 -19.52 3.57 26.01
CA ASP A 421 -20.69 3.16 25.23
C ASP A 421 -20.25 2.51 23.91
N GLY A 422 -21.10 1.60 23.42
CA GLY A 422 -20.87 0.89 22.18
C GLY A 422 -22.18 0.63 21.44
N TYR A 423 -22.05 -0.11 20.34
CA TYR A 423 -23.18 -0.53 19.51
C TYR A 423 -22.96 -1.94 18.98
N ASP A 424 -24.05 -2.54 18.55
CA ASP A 424 -24.05 -3.87 17.92
C ASP A 424 -24.35 -3.73 16.43
N ILE A 425 -23.71 -4.53 15.63
CA ILE A 425 -24.02 -4.68 14.21
C ILE A 425 -24.66 -6.05 14.00
N SER A 426 -25.85 -6.06 13.39
CA SER A 426 -26.52 -7.23 12.85
C SER A 426 -26.90 -6.98 11.39
N GLU A 427 -26.78 -7.99 10.54
CA GLU A 427 -26.97 -7.87 9.08
C GLU A 427 -26.05 -6.78 8.46
N GLY A 428 -24.85 -6.64 9.02
CA GLY A 428 -23.84 -5.71 8.57
C GLY A 428 -23.16 -6.15 7.29
N ASN A 429 -21.83 -5.95 7.22
CA ASN A 429 -21.05 -6.36 6.04
C ASN A 429 -21.24 -7.86 5.78
N ASN A 430 -21.39 -8.25 4.50
CA ASN A 430 -21.64 -9.64 4.10
C ASN A 430 -20.51 -10.61 4.51
N ARG A 431 -19.30 -10.13 4.75
CA ARG A 431 -18.16 -10.95 5.22
C ARG A 431 -18.16 -11.14 6.73
N ILE A 432 -18.54 -10.11 7.50
CA ILE A 432 -18.71 -10.18 8.96
C ILE A 432 -20.06 -9.54 9.32
N PRO A 433 -21.17 -10.29 9.20
CA PRO A 433 -22.50 -9.71 9.37
C PRO A 433 -22.88 -9.39 10.82
N GLU A 434 -22.29 -10.10 11.78
CA GLU A 434 -22.60 -9.96 13.19
C GLU A 434 -21.34 -9.52 13.96
N ILE A 435 -21.39 -8.30 14.52
CA ILE A 435 -20.29 -7.75 15.31
C ILE A 435 -20.90 -7.10 16.57
N PRO A 436 -20.95 -7.81 17.69
CA PRO A 436 -21.44 -7.25 18.94
C PRO A 436 -20.37 -6.43 19.65
N ASN A 437 -20.81 -5.57 20.58
CA ASN A 437 -20.01 -4.82 21.53
C ASN A 437 -18.90 -3.97 20.85
N VAL A 438 -19.25 -3.23 19.80
CA VAL A 438 -18.32 -2.31 19.13
C VAL A 438 -18.16 -1.05 19.96
N PRO A 439 -16.99 -0.78 20.58
CA PRO A 439 -16.83 0.40 21.40
C PRO A 439 -16.74 1.67 20.53
N TYR A 440 -17.36 2.77 20.95
CA TYR A 440 -17.18 4.05 20.26
C TYR A 440 -15.75 4.58 20.36
N LEU A 441 -15.08 4.37 21.49
CA LEU A 441 -13.67 4.72 21.66
C LEU A 441 -12.84 3.44 21.76
N ASP A 442 -11.95 3.26 20.81
CA ASP A 442 -11.01 2.14 20.75
C ASP A 442 -9.61 2.63 21.13
N VAL A 443 -8.98 1.98 22.10
CA VAL A 443 -7.67 2.37 22.61
C VAL A 443 -6.73 1.17 22.70
N VAL A 444 -5.50 1.37 22.26
CA VAL A 444 -4.38 0.46 22.49
C VAL A 444 -3.22 1.25 23.05
N GLY A 445 -2.60 0.74 24.12
CA GLY A 445 -1.40 1.31 24.71
C GLY A 445 -0.17 0.46 24.37
N ALA A 446 0.98 1.12 24.18
CA ALA A 446 2.26 0.44 24.05
C ALA A 446 3.39 1.29 24.60
N LEU A 447 4.37 0.64 25.22
CA LEU A 447 5.63 1.25 25.64
C LEU A 447 6.65 1.15 24.51
N ASN A 448 7.61 2.07 24.52
CA ASN A 448 8.83 1.89 23.75
C ASN A 448 9.75 0.85 24.41
N GLU A 449 10.82 0.44 23.73
CA GLU A 449 11.78 -0.54 24.23
C GLU A 449 12.42 -0.13 25.56
N GLY A 450 12.74 1.16 25.71
CA GLY A 450 13.29 1.75 26.95
C GLY A 450 12.31 1.84 28.11
N ARG A 451 11.01 1.63 27.87
CA ARG A 451 9.90 1.74 28.84
C ARG A 451 9.78 3.11 29.51
N ASP A 452 10.35 4.11 28.91
CA ASP A 452 10.30 5.51 29.36
C ASP A 452 9.31 6.37 28.59
N LYS A 453 8.61 5.79 27.59
CA LYS A 453 7.54 6.42 26.85
C LYS A 453 6.36 5.46 26.68
N LEU A 454 5.17 5.96 27.01
CA LEU A 454 3.90 5.29 26.77
C LEU A 454 3.17 6.00 25.64
N THR A 455 2.76 5.27 24.63
CA THR A 455 1.94 5.76 23.52
C THR A 455 0.55 5.15 23.58
N LEU A 456 -0.49 5.99 23.50
CA LEU A 456 -1.88 5.56 23.38
C LEU A 456 -2.36 5.85 21.96
N PHE A 457 -2.86 4.82 21.29
CA PHE A 457 -3.46 4.88 19.96
C PHE A 457 -4.98 4.81 20.11
N CYS A 458 -5.65 5.90 19.81
CA CYS A 458 -7.06 6.08 20.11
C CYS A 458 -7.86 6.38 18.86
N VAL A 459 -8.97 5.68 18.66
CA VAL A 459 -9.92 5.90 17.55
C VAL A 459 -11.29 6.19 18.12
N ASN A 460 -11.77 7.43 17.97
CA ASN A 460 -13.15 7.78 18.25
C ASN A 460 -14.00 7.50 17.01
N ARG A 461 -14.78 6.41 17.05
CA ARG A 461 -15.69 5.97 15.96
C ARG A 461 -17.03 6.69 15.97
N ASP A 462 -17.34 7.44 17.03
CA ASP A 462 -18.57 8.23 17.07
C ASP A 462 -18.44 9.41 16.09
N THR A 463 -19.27 9.44 15.07
CA THR A 463 -19.24 10.50 14.05
C THR A 463 -19.98 11.77 14.49
N ASN A 464 -20.67 11.72 15.62
CA ASN A 464 -21.54 12.78 16.10
C ASN A 464 -21.06 13.42 17.42
N ARG A 465 -20.34 12.66 18.29
CA ARG A 465 -19.99 13.09 19.64
C ARG A 465 -18.49 13.09 19.89
N ASP A 466 -17.98 14.13 20.48
CA ASP A 466 -16.68 14.13 21.15
C ASP A 466 -16.80 13.28 22.42
N ILE A 467 -15.77 12.48 22.71
CA ILE A 467 -15.76 11.61 23.89
C ILE A 467 -14.74 12.14 24.90
N ARG A 468 -15.23 12.56 26.06
CA ARG A 468 -14.36 12.87 27.22
C ARG A 468 -14.10 11.56 27.95
N ALA A 469 -12.84 11.17 28.05
CA ALA A 469 -12.44 10.00 28.81
C ALA A 469 -11.47 10.37 29.92
N ARG A 470 -11.61 9.69 31.06
CA ARG A 470 -10.63 9.70 32.13
C ARG A 470 -9.61 8.61 31.86
N ILE A 471 -8.35 8.98 31.72
CA ILE A 471 -7.21 8.09 31.52
C ILE A 471 -6.58 7.83 32.88
N GLN A 472 -6.39 6.54 33.23
CA GLN A 472 -5.74 6.11 34.46
C GLN A 472 -4.56 5.22 34.11
N LEU A 473 -3.36 5.59 34.56
CA LEU A 473 -2.11 4.91 34.29
C LEU A 473 -1.67 4.13 35.53
N SER A 474 -1.52 2.82 35.41
CA SER A 474 -0.98 1.96 36.44
C SER A 474 0.43 1.55 36.12
N GLY A 475 1.36 1.75 37.04
CA GLY A 475 2.79 1.38 36.86
C GLY A 475 3.58 2.34 35.95
N PHE A 476 2.99 3.44 35.50
CA PHE A 476 3.67 4.47 34.71
C PHE A 476 3.42 5.86 35.29
N LYS A 477 4.49 6.58 35.62
CA LYS A 477 4.41 7.95 36.15
C LYS A 477 4.74 8.92 35.01
N PRO A 478 3.74 9.64 34.45
CA PRO A 478 3.96 10.52 33.31
C PRO A 478 4.65 11.82 33.72
N ALA A 479 5.39 12.42 32.80
CA ALA A 479 5.84 13.80 32.86
C ALA A 479 4.64 14.77 32.82
N PRO A 480 4.80 16.05 33.26
CA PRO A 480 3.69 17.02 33.34
C PRO A 480 3.03 17.39 32.03
N GLN A 481 3.63 17.00 30.90
CA GLN A 481 3.13 17.28 29.54
C GLN A 481 3.23 16.04 28.67
N ALA A 482 2.22 15.84 27.84
CA ALA A 482 2.19 14.84 26.79
C ALA A 482 2.03 15.51 25.42
N ARG A 483 2.51 14.86 24.37
CA ARG A 483 2.28 15.26 22.98
C ARG A 483 1.06 14.51 22.45
N ALA A 484 0.15 15.22 21.80
CA ALA A 484 -0.96 14.63 21.08
C ALA A 484 -0.87 14.98 19.60
N GLN A 485 -1.07 13.99 18.74
CA GLN A 485 -1.36 14.17 17.32
C GLN A 485 -2.80 13.75 17.07
N THR A 486 -3.60 14.60 16.45
CA THR A 486 -5.01 14.29 16.17
C THR A 486 -5.30 14.50 14.69
N LEU A 487 -5.76 13.43 14.04
CA LEU A 487 -6.28 13.44 12.68
C LEU A 487 -7.82 13.50 12.78
N ALA A 488 -8.38 14.62 12.39
CA ALA A 488 -9.82 14.86 12.38
C ALA A 488 -10.19 15.78 11.21
N GLY A 489 -11.49 15.97 11.00
CA GLY A 489 -11.98 16.82 9.92
C GLY A 489 -13.37 17.38 10.21
N THR A 490 -13.94 18.08 9.24
CA THR A 490 -15.29 18.63 9.32
C THR A 490 -16.38 17.57 9.17
N GLY A 491 -16.01 16.38 8.64
CA GLY A 491 -16.88 15.23 8.48
C GLY A 491 -16.14 14.03 7.90
N ILE A 492 -16.71 12.85 8.09
CA ILE A 492 -16.12 11.56 7.73
C ILE A 492 -15.82 11.39 6.22
N SER A 493 -16.51 12.14 5.37
CA SER A 493 -16.31 12.14 3.90
C SER A 493 -15.21 13.07 3.42
N GLN A 494 -14.57 13.84 4.31
CA GLN A 494 -13.51 14.78 3.92
C GLN A 494 -12.30 14.03 3.35
N VAL A 495 -11.71 14.58 2.26
CA VAL A 495 -10.61 13.99 1.51
C VAL A 495 -9.44 14.96 1.39
N ASN A 496 -8.27 14.42 1.11
CA ASN A 496 -7.19 15.15 0.46
C ASN A 496 -7.29 14.94 -1.05
N ASP A 497 -7.05 15.98 -1.81
CA ASP A 497 -7.06 15.95 -3.27
C ASP A 497 -5.89 16.77 -3.84
N GLU A 498 -5.72 16.75 -5.16
CA GLU A 498 -4.63 17.46 -5.82
C GLU A 498 -4.69 18.99 -5.68
N ALA A 499 -5.87 19.56 -5.39
CA ALA A 499 -6.04 20.99 -5.15
C ALA A 499 -5.87 21.35 -3.66
N ARG A 500 -6.14 20.40 -2.77
CA ARG A 500 -6.05 20.55 -1.32
C ARG A 500 -5.37 19.33 -0.70
N PRO A 501 -4.06 19.16 -0.93
CA PRO A 501 -3.31 17.96 -0.56
C PRO A 501 -3.20 17.73 0.96
N GLU A 502 -3.47 18.76 1.76
CA GLU A 502 -3.35 18.75 3.22
C GLU A 502 -4.64 19.20 3.93
N ALA A 503 -5.81 18.96 3.32
CA ALA A 503 -7.11 19.31 3.93
C ALA A 503 -7.42 18.48 5.18
N VAL A 504 -6.88 17.25 5.27
CA VAL A 504 -7.01 16.32 6.40
C VAL A 504 -5.62 15.80 6.73
N VAL A 505 -4.96 16.43 7.70
CA VAL A 505 -3.62 16.04 8.19
C VAL A 505 -3.61 16.08 9.72
N PRO A 506 -2.69 15.37 10.39
CA PRO A 506 -2.58 15.41 11.83
C PRO A 506 -2.23 16.81 12.35
N VAL A 507 -2.92 17.22 13.39
CA VAL A 507 -2.62 18.46 14.13
C VAL A 507 -1.96 18.09 15.45
N GLU A 508 -0.84 18.74 15.76
CA GLU A 508 -0.11 18.54 17.01
C GLU A 508 -0.62 19.48 18.11
N SER A 509 -0.65 18.98 19.33
CA SER A 509 -0.97 19.75 20.53
C SER A 509 -0.23 19.21 21.75
N THR A 510 -0.14 20.05 22.79
CA THR A 510 0.39 19.66 24.10
C THR A 510 -0.74 19.47 25.09
N VAL A 511 -0.69 18.37 25.85
CA VAL A 511 -1.68 18.01 26.86
C VAL A 511 -1.06 18.14 28.25
N ALA A 512 -1.69 18.86 29.14
CA ALA A 512 -1.25 18.94 30.54
C ALA A 512 -1.61 17.63 31.27
N VAL A 513 -0.63 16.98 31.84
CA VAL A 513 -0.77 15.72 32.60
C VAL A 513 -0.27 15.97 34.03
N ARG A 514 -1.20 16.24 34.95
CA ARG A 514 -0.86 16.64 36.33
C ARG A 514 -0.67 15.46 37.29
N SER A 515 -1.15 14.30 36.90
CA SER A 515 -1.11 13.07 37.68
C SER A 515 -1.24 11.86 36.75
N PRO A 516 -1.01 10.61 37.22
CA PRO A 516 -1.31 9.41 36.44
C PRO A 516 -2.79 9.25 36.06
N GLU A 517 -3.64 10.11 36.60
CA GLU A 517 -5.07 10.21 36.25
C GLU A 517 -5.36 11.60 35.71
N PHE A 518 -5.87 11.67 34.45
CA PHE A 518 -6.20 12.92 33.76
C PHE A 518 -7.32 12.72 32.75
N ASP A 519 -8.01 13.81 32.42
CA ASP A 519 -9.06 13.80 31.40
C ASP A 519 -8.50 14.21 30.03
N TYR A 520 -9.00 13.55 28.97
CA TYR A 520 -8.76 13.96 27.58
C TYR A 520 -10.06 13.95 26.78
N LEU A 521 -10.21 14.92 25.88
CA LEU A 521 -11.36 15.02 24.97
C LEU A 521 -10.95 14.53 23.58
N PHE A 522 -11.46 13.37 23.17
CA PHE A 522 -11.28 12.81 21.85
C PHE A 522 -12.32 13.40 20.89
N PRO A 523 -11.93 14.17 19.88
CA PRO A 523 -12.89 14.71 18.92
C PRO A 523 -13.68 13.60 18.22
N ARG A 524 -14.90 13.88 17.80
CA ARG A 524 -15.70 12.97 17.00
C ARG A 524 -14.95 12.59 15.71
N ALA A 525 -15.16 11.37 15.22
CA ALA A 525 -14.57 10.87 13.99
C ALA A 525 -13.07 11.20 13.89
N SER A 526 -12.27 10.78 14.88
CA SER A 526 -10.86 11.14 14.95
C SER A 526 -9.95 9.95 15.26
N VAL A 527 -8.70 10.08 14.83
CA VAL A 527 -7.57 9.25 15.28
C VAL A 527 -6.65 10.13 16.11
N THR A 528 -6.33 9.71 17.33
CA THR A 528 -5.42 10.42 18.22
C THR A 528 -4.29 9.51 18.65
N VAL A 529 -3.04 9.96 18.50
CA VAL A 529 -1.86 9.35 19.08
C VAL A 529 -1.38 10.27 20.21
N LEU A 530 -1.36 9.73 21.44
CA LEU A 530 -0.97 10.46 22.65
C LEU A 530 0.32 9.84 23.19
N GLU A 531 1.41 10.60 23.20
CA GLU A 531 2.72 10.19 23.67
C GLU A 531 3.01 10.81 25.04
N LEU A 532 3.25 9.96 26.05
CA LEU A 532 3.56 10.33 27.41
C LEU A 532 5.00 9.89 27.72
N ALA A 533 5.89 10.84 28.00
CA ALA A 533 7.21 10.51 28.53
C ALA A 533 7.09 10.16 30.03
N ALA A 534 7.95 9.31 30.54
CA ALA A 534 8.05 9.06 31.97
C ALA A 534 8.58 10.31 32.70
N ALA A 535 8.11 10.54 33.92
CA ALA A 535 8.73 11.53 34.79
C ALA A 535 10.14 11.08 35.19
N PRO A 536 11.10 12.00 35.31
CA PRO A 536 12.46 11.68 35.71
C PRO A 536 12.54 11.07 37.13
#